data_d8eb2a542f404cda9a680f43eb54bed9
#
_entry.id   d8eb2a542f404cda9a680f43eb54bed9
#
_cell.length_a   1.000
_cell.length_b   1.000
_cell.length_c   1.000
_cell.angle_alpha   90.00
_cell.angle_beta   90.00
_cell.angle_gamma   90.00
#
_symmetry.space_group_name_H-M   'P 1'
#
loop_
_entity.id
_entity.type
_entity.pdbx_description
1 polymer ?
#
loop_
_entity_poly.entity_id
_entity_poly.type
_entity_poly.pdbx_seq_one_letter_code
_entity_poly.pdbx_strand_id
1 'polypeptide(L)'
;MGNESDIAIVGMAGRFPGARNLDEFWNNLVHGVESIVRLSDQEIIAAGVSPDVLTRADYVKAGAVLDDPGLFDAAFFGFSPGEAASLDPQHRLLLELAHVALEDAGCDPDRYRGPIGVFAGSAMNTYFLNR
;
A
#
# COMPACT_ATOMS: atom_id res chain seq x y z
N MET A 1 -17.98 15.07 29.42
CA MET A 1 -18.74 15.57 28.26
C MET A 1 -17.75 15.74 27.15
N GLY A 2 -17.80 14.85 26.14
CA GLY A 2 -16.97 15.01 24.94
C GLY A 2 -17.42 16.23 24.17
N ASN A 3 -16.46 16.91 23.54
CA ASN A 3 -16.76 18.06 22.70
C ASN A 3 -17.45 17.53 21.44
N GLU A 4 -18.57 18.11 21.01
CA GLU A 4 -19.30 17.66 19.78
C GLU A 4 -18.46 17.72 18.49
N SER A 5 -17.24 18.27 18.57
CA SER A 5 -16.26 18.38 17.49
C SER A 5 -15.16 17.31 17.50
N ASP A 6 -15.17 16.38 18.46
CA ASP A 6 -14.14 15.37 18.57
C ASP A 6 -14.35 14.29 17.46
N ILE A 7 -13.27 13.96 16.76
CA ILE A 7 -13.25 12.93 15.72
C ILE A 7 -12.54 11.71 16.29
N ALA A 8 -13.19 10.54 16.25
CA ALA A 8 -12.61 9.29 16.68
C ALA A 8 -12.05 8.50 15.49
N ILE A 9 -10.85 7.95 15.64
CA ILE A 9 -10.34 6.91 14.77
C ILE A 9 -10.94 5.60 15.27
N VAL A 10 -11.74 4.93 14.45
CA VAL A 10 -12.48 3.72 14.82
C VAL A 10 -11.93 2.45 14.20
N GLY A 11 -11.07 2.58 13.18
CA GLY A 11 -10.39 1.47 12.55
C GLY A 11 -9.16 1.94 11.79
N MET A 12 -8.17 1.08 11.68
CA MET A 12 -6.91 1.35 11.00
C MET A 12 -6.43 0.12 10.24
N ALA A 13 -5.83 0.36 9.07
CA ALA A 13 -5.13 -0.68 8.32
C ALA A 13 -3.90 -0.10 7.63
N GLY A 14 -2.90 -0.93 7.37
CA GLY A 14 -1.70 -0.49 6.66
C GLY A 14 -0.82 -1.64 6.22
N ARG A 15 -0.10 -1.46 5.11
CA ARG A 15 1.02 -2.28 4.66
C ARG A 15 2.24 -1.39 4.49
N PHE A 16 3.34 -1.82 5.03
CA PHE A 16 4.58 -1.04 5.06
C PHE A 16 5.75 -1.90 4.60
N PRO A 17 6.85 -1.32 4.14
CA PRO A 17 8.06 -2.07 3.89
C PRO A 17 8.47 -2.86 5.14
N GLY A 18 8.63 -4.17 5.00
CA GLY A 18 8.97 -5.08 6.11
C GLY A 18 7.85 -5.31 7.14
N ALA A 19 6.59 -4.89 6.84
CA ALA A 19 5.44 -5.14 7.71
C ALA A 19 4.14 -5.26 6.92
N ARG A 20 3.41 -6.36 7.11
CA ARG A 20 2.18 -6.67 6.38
C ARG A 20 0.93 -6.05 7.01
N ASN A 21 1.05 -5.62 8.27
CA ASN A 21 -0.04 -5.05 9.07
C ASN A 21 0.51 -4.07 10.11
N LEU A 22 -0.39 -3.47 10.87
CA LEU A 22 -0.04 -2.50 11.91
C LEU A 22 0.72 -3.12 13.08
N ASP A 23 0.44 -4.37 13.46
CA ASP A 23 1.10 -5.04 14.57
C ASP A 23 2.57 -5.30 14.24
N GLU A 24 2.85 -5.80 13.04
CA GLU A 24 4.21 -6.00 12.55
C GLU A 24 4.95 -4.64 12.43
N PHE A 25 4.26 -3.62 11.92
CA PHE A 25 4.82 -2.27 11.80
C PHE A 25 5.19 -1.71 13.18
N TRP A 26 4.28 -1.80 14.14
CA TRP A 26 4.53 -1.35 15.50
C TRP A 26 5.69 -2.11 16.15
N ASN A 27 5.71 -3.44 15.98
CA ASN A 27 6.80 -4.28 16.46
C ASN A 27 8.16 -3.87 15.87
N ASN A 28 8.21 -3.57 14.57
CA ASN A 28 9.42 -3.09 13.91
C ASN A 28 9.88 -1.74 14.49
N LEU A 29 8.96 -0.83 14.76
CA LEU A 29 9.27 0.46 15.38
C LEU A 29 9.84 0.29 16.79
N VAL A 30 9.21 -0.53 17.62
CA VAL A 30 9.66 -0.78 19.00
C VAL A 30 11.05 -1.40 19.05
N HIS A 31 11.38 -2.25 18.07
CA HIS A 31 12.68 -2.93 18.03
C HIS A 31 13.72 -2.21 17.16
N GLY A 32 13.39 -1.06 16.59
CA GLY A 32 14.31 -0.29 15.73
C GLY A 32 14.71 -1.04 14.46
N VAL A 33 13.80 -1.83 13.88
CA VAL A 33 14.06 -2.58 12.65
C VAL A 33 14.14 -1.63 11.46
N GLU A 34 15.26 -1.68 10.73
CA GLU A 34 15.43 -0.95 9.49
C GLU A 34 14.81 -1.73 8.32
N SER A 35 13.79 -1.13 7.68
CA SER A 35 13.08 -1.75 6.57
C SER A 35 13.52 -1.26 5.19
N ILE A 36 14.53 -0.39 5.11
CA ILE A 36 15.15 -0.01 3.84
C ILE A 36 16.11 -1.12 3.42
N VAL A 37 15.92 -1.64 2.23
CA VAL A 37 16.74 -2.70 1.66
C VAL A 37 17.71 -2.15 0.61
N ARG A 38 18.88 -2.77 0.50
CA ARG A 38 19.78 -2.51 -0.61
C ARG A 38 19.36 -3.34 -1.82
N LEU A 39 19.23 -2.68 -2.95
CA LEU A 39 18.82 -3.27 -4.21
C LEU A 39 20.06 -3.59 -5.07
N SER A 40 20.04 -4.73 -5.73
CA SER A 40 21.05 -5.10 -6.72
C SER A 40 20.86 -4.32 -8.02
N ASP A 41 21.90 -4.20 -8.82
CA ASP A 41 21.83 -3.55 -10.14
C ASP A 41 20.80 -4.23 -11.04
N GLN A 42 20.66 -5.56 -10.93
CA GLN A 42 19.68 -6.32 -11.71
C GLN A 42 18.23 -5.97 -11.33
N GLU A 43 17.92 -5.85 -10.07
CA GLU A 43 16.59 -5.44 -9.59
C GLU A 43 16.24 -4.03 -10.03
N ILE A 44 17.20 -3.12 -9.95
CA ILE A 44 17.01 -1.72 -10.33
C ILE A 44 16.79 -1.59 -11.86
N ILE A 45 17.57 -2.32 -12.66
CA ILE A 45 17.41 -2.36 -14.13
C ILE A 45 16.06 -3.01 -14.48
N ALA A 46 15.67 -4.10 -13.81
CA ALA A 46 14.38 -4.74 -14.02
C ALA A 46 13.21 -3.80 -13.68
N ALA A 47 13.40 -2.87 -12.74
CA ALA A 47 12.44 -1.81 -12.42
C ALA A 47 12.43 -0.65 -13.43
N GLY A 48 13.21 -0.74 -14.53
CA GLY A 48 13.20 0.23 -15.62
C GLY A 48 14.21 1.38 -15.50
N VAL A 49 15.12 1.33 -14.52
CA VAL A 49 16.18 2.35 -14.38
C VAL A 49 17.29 2.09 -15.39
N SER A 50 17.71 3.13 -16.13
CA SER A 50 18.82 3.03 -17.09
C SER A 50 20.12 2.64 -16.39
N PRO A 51 20.92 1.70 -16.98
CA PRO A 51 22.22 1.34 -16.43
C PRO A 51 23.17 2.51 -16.23
N ASP A 52 23.08 3.56 -17.05
CA ASP A 52 23.92 4.77 -16.93
C ASP A 52 23.68 5.52 -15.61
N VAL A 53 22.46 5.45 -15.07
CA VAL A 53 22.12 6.05 -13.78
C VAL A 53 22.83 5.33 -12.63
N LEU A 54 23.04 4.03 -12.74
CA LEU A 54 23.68 3.21 -11.70
C LEU A 54 25.18 3.52 -11.55
N THR A 55 25.80 4.12 -12.57
CA THR A 55 27.22 4.52 -12.53
C THR A 55 27.45 5.85 -11.84
N ARG A 56 26.39 6.60 -11.54
CA ARG A 56 26.49 7.91 -10.89
C ARG A 56 26.87 7.74 -9.41
N ALA A 57 27.80 8.55 -8.95
CA ALA A 57 28.28 8.50 -7.57
C ALA A 57 27.22 8.96 -6.54
N ASP A 58 26.22 9.72 -6.97
CA ASP A 58 25.13 10.24 -6.15
C ASP A 58 23.89 9.32 -6.15
N TYR A 59 23.90 8.20 -6.91
CA TYR A 59 22.77 7.28 -6.96
C TYR A 59 22.81 6.28 -5.79
N VAL A 60 21.79 6.32 -4.95
CA VAL A 60 21.68 5.43 -3.80
C VAL A 60 20.84 4.19 -4.17
N LYS A 61 21.50 3.02 -4.18
CA LYS A 61 20.88 1.71 -4.48
C LYS A 61 20.16 1.13 -3.26
N ALA A 62 19.20 1.88 -2.73
CA ALA A 62 18.41 1.45 -1.59
C ALA A 62 16.99 2.00 -1.72
N GLY A 63 16.02 1.28 -1.18
CA GLY A 63 14.62 1.67 -1.24
C GLY A 63 13.78 0.94 -0.21
N ALA A 64 12.64 1.53 0.05
CA ALA A 64 11.58 0.92 0.85
C ALA A 64 10.63 0.19 -0.10
N VAL A 65 10.63 -1.13 -0.07
CA VAL A 65 9.87 -1.99 -0.99
C VAL A 65 8.81 -2.75 -0.21
N LEU A 66 7.59 -2.77 -0.75
CA LEU A 66 6.52 -3.62 -0.22
C LEU A 66 6.67 -5.05 -0.73
N ASP A 67 6.41 -6.02 0.15
CA ASP A 67 6.31 -7.43 -0.23
C ASP A 67 5.05 -7.65 -1.06
N ASP A 68 5.16 -8.47 -2.10
CA ASP A 68 4.05 -8.95 -2.93
C ASP A 68 3.05 -7.87 -3.40
N PRO A 69 3.51 -6.72 -3.95
CA PRO A 69 2.61 -5.63 -4.35
C PRO A 69 1.68 -6.01 -5.52
N GLY A 70 1.96 -7.13 -6.18
CA GLY A 70 1.17 -7.65 -7.30
C GLY A 70 0.03 -8.59 -6.89
N LEU A 71 0.04 -9.10 -5.66
CA LEU A 71 -1.02 -9.99 -5.19
C LEU A 71 -2.29 -9.20 -4.92
N PHE A 72 -3.42 -9.73 -5.39
CA PHE A 72 -4.74 -9.12 -5.25
C PHE A 72 -5.82 -10.16 -5.47
N ASP A 73 -6.77 -10.27 -4.56
CA ASP A 73 -7.95 -11.11 -4.74
C ASP A 73 -8.98 -10.42 -5.65
N ALA A 74 -8.73 -10.52 -6.95
CA ALA A 74 -9.58 -9.90 -7.96
C ALA A 74 -11.05 -10.37 -7.87
N ALA A 75 -11.26 -11.65 -7.60
CA ALA A 75 -12.60 -12.23 -7.54
C ALA A 75 -13.39 -11.68 -6.35
N PHE A 76 -12.77 -11.54 -5.20
CA PHE A 76 -13.35 -10.95 -4.01
C PHE A 76 -13.84 -9.51 -4.26
N PHE A 77 -13.03 -8.71 -4.96
CA PHE A 77 -13.38 -7.32 -5.29
C PHE A 77 -14.17 -7.17 -6.61
N GLY A 78 -14.63 -8.27 -7.21
CA GLY A 78 -15.48 -8.24 -8.40
C GLY A 78 -14.77 -7.89 -9.71
N PHE A 79 -13.45 -7.99 -9.76
CA PHE A 79 -12.67 -7.74 -10.97
C PHE A 79 -12.43 -9.03 -11.76
N SER A 80 -12.49 -8.96 -13.07
CA SER A 80 -11.95 -10.00 -13.93
C SER A 80 -10.41 -10.02 -13.87
N PRO A 81 -9.74 -11.15 -14.20
CA PRO A 81 -8.28 -11.21 -14.23
C PRO A 81 -7.64 -10.15 -15.12
N GLY A 82 -8.28 -9.82 -16.26
CA GLY A 82 -7.79 -8.81 -17.18
C GLY A 82 -7.87 -7.39 -16.61
N GLU A 83 -8.97 -7.05 -15.95
CA GLU A 83 -9.14 -5.76 -15.26
C GLU A 83 -8.15 -5.63 -14.11
N ALA A 84 -8.06 -6.66 -13.26
CA ALA A 84 -7.12 -6.70 -12.16
C ALA A 84 -5.67 -6.55 -12.63
N ALA A 85 -5.29 -7.21 -13.72
CA ALA A 85 -3.97 -7.07 -14.29
C ALA A 85 -3.67 -5.64 -14.77
N SER A 86 -4.69 -4.87 -15.16
CA SER A 86 -4.55 -3.48 -15.62
C SER A 86 -4.63 -2.45 -14.49
N LEU A 87 -5.12 -2.86 -13.32
CA LEU A 87 -5.26 -1.99 -12.15
C LEU A 87 -3.89 -1.70 -11.53
N ASP A 88 -3.60 -0.44 -11.24
CA ASP A 88 -2.38 -0.05 -10.53
C ASP A 88 -2.31 -0.75 -9.17
N PRO A 89 -1.15 -1.29 -8.76
CA PRO A 89 -0.96 -1.89 -7.44
C PRO A 89 -1.39 -0.97 -6.28
N GLN A 90 -1.22 0.35 -6.40
CA GLN A 90 -1.68 1.30 -5.39
C GLN A 90 -3.20 1.24 -5.19
N HIS A 91 -3.96 1.10 -6.28
CA HIS A 91 -5.42 0.98 -6.21
C HIS A 91 -5.86 -0.37 -5.63
N ARG A 92 -5.16 -1.46 -5.95
CA ARG A 92 -5.42 -2.77 -5.35
C ARG A 92 -5.23 -2.75 -3.84
N LEU A 93 -4.08 -2.21 -3.41
CA LEU A 93 -3.77 -2.03 -1.99
C LEU A 93 -4.79 -1.14 -1.27
N LEU A 94 -5.24 -0.06 -1.91
CA LEU A 94 -6.27 0.81 -1.34
C LEU A 94 -7.57 0.05 -1.08
N LEU A 95 -8.01 -0.81 -2.01
CA LEU A 95 -9.22 -1.61 -1.85
C LEU A 95 -9.08 -2.61 -0.69
N GLU A 96 -7.97 -3.34 -0.65
CA GLU A 96 -7.68 -4.29 0.45
C GLU A 96 -7.63 -3.59 1.80
N LEU A 97 -6.89 -2.46 1.90
CA LEU A 97 -6.74 -1.72 3.15
C LEU A 97 -8.05 -1.05 3.59
N ALA A 98 -8.87 -0.56 2.66
CA ALA A 98 -10.18 -0.02 2.98
C ALA A 98 -11.10 -1.10 3.56
N HIS A 99 -11.08 -2.32 2.99
CA HIS A 99 -11.82 -3.46 3.51
C HIS A 99 -11.36 -3.81 4.93
N VAL A 100 -10.06 -4.01 5.14
CA VAL A 100 -9.50 -4.34 6.46
C VAL A 100 -9.78 -3.24 7.50
N ALA A 101 -9.72 -1.96 7.11
CA ALA A 101 -10.02 -0.86 8.03
C ALA A 101 -11.49 -0.82 8.44
N LEU A 102 -12.41 -1.19 7.55
CA LEU A 102 -13.83 -1.32 7.88
C LEU A 102 -14.08 -2.51 8.82
N GLU A 103 -13.40 -3.64 8.59
CA GLU A 103 -13.44 -4.80 9.48
C GLU A 103 -12.92 -4.46 10.88
N ASP A 104 -11.77 -3.78 10.97
CA ASP A 104 -11.18 -3.33 12.23
C ASP A 104 -12.09 -2.36 12.97
N ALA A 105 -12.81 -1.50 12.24
CA ALA A 105 -13.82 -0.61 12.79
C ALA A 105 -15.11 -1.33 13.24
N GLY A 106 -15.27 -2.61 12.94
CA GLY A 106 -16.54 -3.34 13.11
C GLY A 106 -17.68 -2.75 12.27
N CYS A 107 -17.34 -2.09 11.16
CA CYS A 107 -18.29 -1.41 10.27
C CYS A 107 -18.63 -2.30 9.07
N ASP A 108 -19.85 -2.82 9.06
CA ASP A 108 -20.41 -3.51 7.90
C ASP A 108 -21.07 -2.45 6.98
N PRO A 109 -20.51 -2.15 5.81
CA PRO A 109 -21.04 -1.10 4.92
C PRO A 109 -22.46 -1.41 4.41
N ASP A 110 -22.85 -2.69 4.33
CA ASP A 110 -24.19 -3.08 3.88
C ASP A 110 -25.26 -2.82 4.97
N ARG A 111 -24.85 -2.78 6.21
CA ARG A 111 -25.73 -2.53 7.38
C ARG A 111 -25.69 -1.09 7.88
N TYR A 112 -24.60 -0.39 7.64
CA TYR A 112 -24.44 0.99 8.08
C TYR A 112 -25.40 1.91 7.33
N ARG A 113 -26.19 2.71 8.08
CA ARG A 113 -27.24 3.55 7.51
C ARG A 113 -26.82 4.99 7.22
N GLY A 114 -25.64 5.40 7.68
CA GLY A 114 -25.09 6.73 7.45
C GLY A 114 -24.27 6.81 6.17
N PRO A 115 -23.90 8.02 5.75
CA PRO A 115 -22.96 8.21 4.62
C PRO A 115 -21.55 7.78 5.03
N ILE A 116 -20.85 7.08 4.13
CA ILE A 116 -19.42 6.77 4.27
C ILE A 116 -18.69 7.57 3.20
N GLY A 117 -17.89 8.55 3.63
CA GLY A 117 -17.05 9.32 2.73
C GLY A 117 -15.71 8.64 2.48
N VAL A 118 -15.19 8.70 1.26
CA VAL A 118 -13.87 8.18 0.90
C VAL A 118 -12.98 9.33 0.47
N PHE A 119 -11.82 9.46 1.11
CA PHE A 119 -10.79 10.42 0.76
C PHE A 119 -9.49 9.66 0.53
N ALA A 120 -9.02 9.62 -0.70
CA ALA A 120 -7.85 8.85 -1.08
C ALA A 120 -6.88 9.69 -1.92
N GLY A 121 -5.60 9.37 -1.80
CA GLY A 121 -4.55 9.94 -2.64
C GLY A 121 -3.61 8.84 -3.11
N SER A 122 -3.03 9.02 -4.29
CA SER A 122 -2.02 8.11 -4.85
C SER A 122 -0.90 8.91 -5.51
N ALA A 123 0.26 8.28 -5.67
CA ALA A 123 1.31 8.82 -6.53
C ALA A 123 0.89 8.74 -8.01
N MET A 124 1.64 9.45 -8.88
CA MET A 124 1.40 9.40 -10.32
C MET A 124 1.43 7.93 -10.81
N ASN A 125 0.39 7.54 -11.53
CA ASN A 125 0.28 6.20 -12.10
C ASN A 125 1.23 6.05 -13.29
N THR A 126 2.43 5.52 -13.03
CA THR A 126 3.39 5.14 -14.07
C THR A 126 3.22 3.69 -14.52
N TYR A 127 2.42 2.90 -13.82
CA TYR A 127 2.20 1.48 -14.11
C TYR A 127 1.62 1.26 -15.50
N PHE A 128 0.70 2.10 -15.91
CA PHE A 128 0.07 2.05 -17.22
C PHE A 128 1.01 2.46 -18.36
N LEU A 129 2.01 3.31 -18.08
CA LEU A 129 2.97 3.80 -19.07
C LEU A 129 4.11 2.82 -19.34
N ASN A 130 4.36 1.87 -18.44
CA ASN A 130 5.49 0.93 -18.49
C ASN A 130 5.07 -0.49 -18.88
N ARG A 131 3.90 -0.66 -19.48
CA ARG A 131 3.35 -1.93 -19.99
C ARG A 131 3.62 -2.13 -21.46
#